data_d4128b1a36dc615e497282cb7d04d3a5
#
_entry.id   d4128b1a36dc615e497282cb7d04d3a5
#
_cell.length_a   1.000
_cell.length_b   1.000
_cell.length_c   1.000
_cell.angle_alpha   90.00
_cell.angle_beta   90.00
_cell.angle_gamma   90.00
#
_symmetry.space_group_name_H-M   'P 1'
#
loop_
_entity.id
_entity.type
_entity.pdbx_description
1 polymer ?
#
loop_
_entity_poly.entity_id
_entity_poly.type
_entity_poly.pdbx_seq_one_letter_code
_entity_poly.pdbx_strand_id
1 'polypeptide(L)'
;QLTASWKGFDLSMNWYGVAGNKLYFYRTGHNASTTIKGYAIGRDVADDHYFYDPDNLTDPRTNLHSENPRLSNNSGSSQSESTNTKWLYKGDFLKLKNLTFGYTIPKHLVQKAYIQNARVFFSGENLLTITGYPGIDPEMRSSIGYLTYRQFAFGLNVTF
;
A
#
# COMPACT_ATOMS: atom_id res chain seq x y z
N GLN A 1 10.88 -16.20 7.71
CA GLN A 1 12.24 -15.80 7.35
C GLN A 1 12.86 -16.88 6.47
N LEU A 2 13.54 -16.45 5.41
CA LEU A 2 14.30 -17.32 4.50
C LEU A 2 15.76 -16.89 4.52
N THR A 3 16.66 -17.85 4.65
CA THR A 3 18.11 -17.60 4.60
C THR A 3 18.77 -18.61 3.69
N ALA A 4 19.77 -18.17 2.94
CA ALA A 4 20.57 -19.01 2.08
C ALA A 4 22.02 -18.54 2.08
N SER A 5 22.96 -19.47 1.97
CA SER A 5 24.38 -19.13 1.83
C SER A 5 25.05 -20.08 0.83
N TRP A 6 25.93 -19.52 -0.02
CA TRP A 6 26.63 -20.28 -1.01
C TRP A 6 27.91 -19.57 -1.47
N LYS A 7 29.05 -20.24 -1.34
CA LYS A 7 30.35 -19.76 -1.81
C LYS A 7 30.68 -18.28 -1.44
N GLY A 8 30.41 -17.90 -0.19
CA GLY A 8 30.66 -16.56 0.30
C GLY A 8 29.51 -15.58 0.11
N PHE A 9 28.51 -15.92 -0.70
CA PHE A 9 27.26 -15.16 -0.75
C PHE A 9 26.34 -15.56 0.39
N ASP A 10 25.63 -14.61 0.94
CA ASP A 10 24.57 -14.79 1.91
C ASP A 10 23.34 -13.96 1.54
N LEU A 11 22.18 -14.54 1.71
CA LEU A 11 20.88 -13.93 1.47
C LEU A 11 20.00 -14.16 2.69
N SER A 12 19.37 -13.11 3.17
CA SER A 12 18.35 -13.18 4.22
C SER A 12 17.13 -12.37 3.78
N MET A 13 15.94 -12.96 3.87
CA MET A 13 14.69 -12.31 3.56
C MET A 13 13.70 -12.52 4.71
N ASN A 14 13.03 -11.45 5.09
CA ASN A 14 11.94 -11.50 6.05
C ASN A 14 10.63 -11.10 5.37
N TRP A 15 9.71 -12.06 5.28
CA TRP A 15 8.38 -11.88 4.73
C TRP A 15 7.36 -11.83 5.84
N TYR A 16 6.41 -10.91 5.71
CA TYR A 16 5.28 -10.77 6.60
C TYR A 16 4.00 -10.64 5.80
N GLY A 17 2.96 -11.32 6.21
CA GLY A 17 1.67 -11.27 5.52
C GLY A 17 0.50 -11.56 6.43
N VAL A 18 -0.66 -11.11 5.99
CA VAL A 18 -1.96 -11.36 6.62
C VAL A 18 -2.91 -11.83 5.55
N ALA A 19 -3.70 -12.86 5.83
CA ALA A 19 -4.73 -13.38 4.95
C ALA A 19 -6.06 -13.50 5.69
N GLY A 20 -7.17 -13.40 4.96
CA GLY A 20 -8.53 -13.50 5.51
C GLY A 20 -8.98 -12.23 6.24
N ASN A 21 -8.25 -11.14 6.12
CA ASN A 21 -8.57 -9.87 6.76
C ASN A 21 -9.47 -9.01 5.86
N LYS A 22 -10.37 -8.24 6.49
CA LYS A 22 -11.16 -7.21 5.82
C LYS A 22 -10.86 -5.87 6.44
N LEU A 23 -10.62 -4.87 5.60
CA LEU A 23 -10.33 -3.51 6.01
C LEU A 23 -11.44 -2.58 5.54
N TYR A 24 -11.97 -1.81 6.47
CA TYR A 24 -12.86 -0.72 6.14
C TYR A 24 -12.04 0.48 5.69
N PHE A 25 -12.21 0.89 4.44
CA PHE A 25 -11.48 2.00 3.86
C PHE A 25 -12.44 3.04 3.30
N TYR A 26 -12.64 4.08 4.07
CA TYR A 26 -13.42 5.22 3.70
C TYR A 26 -12.50 6.35 3.22
N ARG A 27 -12.57 6.65 1.95
CA ARG A 27 -11.83 7.78 1.38
C ARG A 27 -12.64 9.05 1.49
N THR A 28 -12.07 10.07 2.14
CA THR A 28 -12.59 11.42 2.18
C THR A 28 -12.72 11.91 0.76
N GLY A 29 -12.83 11.88 -0.18
CA GLY A 29 -12.92 12.30 -1.58
C GLY A 29 -13.67 11.31 -2.47
N HIS A 30 -13.91 10.08 -1.97
CA HIS A 30 -14.78 9.10 -2.63
C HIS A 30 -16.20 9.14 -2.08
N ASN A 31 -16.43 10.07 -1.21
CA ASN A 31 -17.72 10.33 -0.67
C ASN A 31 -18.58 11.04 -1.73
N ALA A 32 -19.72 10.48 -2.06
CA ALA A 32 -20.71 11.14 -2.89
C ALA A 32 -21.41 12.30 -2.17
N SER A 33 -21.07 12.56 -0.92
CA SER A 33 -21.56 13.70 -0.15
C SER A 33 -20.68 14.91 -0.38
N THR A 34 -21.28 16.00 -0.81
CA THR A 34 -20.66 17.31 -0.95
C THR A 34 -20.93 18.19 0.27
N THR A 35 -21.23 17.58 1.42
CA THR A 35 -21.66 18.30 2.62
C THR A 35 -20.57 19.16 3.24
N ILE A 36 -19.31 18.79 3.04
CA ILE A 36 -18.21 19.64 3.47
C ILE A 36 -17.90 20.61 2.35
N LYS A 37 -18.42 21.82 2.46
CA LYS A 37 -18.18 22.88 1.48
C LYS A 37 -16.69 23.12 1.29
N GLY A 38 -16.25 23.13 0.04
CA GLY A 38 -14.86 23.39 -0.33
C GLY A 38 -14.00 22.12 -0.50
N TYR A 39 -14.54 20.94 -0.28
CA TYR A 39 -13.83 19.70 -0.61
C TYR A 39 -14.21 19.18 -2.00
N ALA A 40 -13.22 18.78 -2.76
CA ALA A 40 -13.42 18.11 -4.03
C ALA A 40 -13.83 16.65 -3.80
N ILE A 41 -14.75 16.14 -4.62
CA ILE A 41 -15.05 14.71 -4.70
C ILE A 41 -14.04 14.01 -5.63
N GLY A 42 -13.87 12.71 -5.45
CA GLY A 42 -13.02 11.91 -6.34
C GLY A 42 -13.56 11.95 -7.78
N ARG A 43 -12.67 11.95 -8.75
CA ARG A 43 -13.04 12.00 -10.17
C ARG A 43 -13.89 10.79 -10.58
N ASP A 44 -13.58 9.62 -10.05
CA ASP A 44 -14.33 8.38 -10.23
C ASP A 44 -15.79 8.50 -9.76
N VAL A 45 -16.05 9.27 -8.70
CA VAL A 45 -17.41 9.56 -8.22
C VAL A 45 -18.05 10.67 -9.04
N ALA A 46 -17.30 11.67 -9.45
CA ALA A 46 -17.81 12.76 -10.27
C ALA A 46 -18.26 12.27 -11.66
N ASP A 47 -17.47 11.42 -12.27
CA ASP A 47 -17.70 10.89 -13.62
C ASP A 47 -18.75 9.75 -13.63
N ASP A 48 -18.89 8.99 -12.54
CA ASP A 48 -19.82 7.88 -12.41
C ASP A 48 -20.57 7.93 -11.07
N HIS A 49 -21.72 8.61 -11.03
CA HIS A 49 -22.65 8.61 -9.91
C HIS A 49 -24.09 8.41 -10.37
N TYR A 50 -24.93 7.90 -9.49
CA TYR A 50 -26.35 7.78 -9.78
C TYR A 50 -26.95 9.16 -10.03
N PHE A 51 -27.59 9.33 -11.17
CA PHE A 51 -28.32 10.55 -11.51
C PHE A 51 -29.65 10.20 -12.22
N TYR A 52 -30.71 10.82 -11.78
CA TYR A 52 -32.02 10.74 -12.37
C TYR A 52 -32.78 12.06 -12.13
N ASP A 53 -33.29 12.63 -13.21
CA ASP A 53 -34.16 13.78 -13.21
C ASP A 53 -35.57 13.37 -13.62
N PRO A 54 -36.55 13.39 -12.70
CA PRO A 54 -37.93 13.01 -13.02
C PRO A 54 -38.63 13.98 -13.98
N ASP A 55 -38.17 15.22 -14.03
CA ASP A 55 -38.74 16.27 -14.89
C ASP A 55 -38.16 16.26 -16.31
N ASN A 56 -37.01 15.60 -16.50
CA ASN A 56 -36.34 15.44 -17.78
C ASN A 56 -35.82 14.01 -17.99
N LEU A 57 -36.70 13.12 -18.43
CA LEU A 57 -36.38 11.70 -18.61
C LEU A 57 -35.34 11.42 -19.70
N THR A 58 -35.05 12.39 -20.56
CA THR A 58 -34.08 12.30 -21.66
C THR A 58 -32.75 13.00 -21.31
N ASP A 59 -32.53 13.38 -20.05
CA ASP A 59 -31.29 14.01 -19.64
C ASP A 59 -30.09 13.08 -19.95
N PRO A 60 -29.08 13.54 -20.71
CA PRO A 60 -27.93 12.75 -21.07
C PRO A 60 -27.06 12.34 -19.86
N ARG A 61 -27.24 12.99 -18.71
CA ARG A 61 -26.56 12.64 -17.46
C ARG A 61 -27.23 11.47 -16.72
N THR A 62 -28.43 11.01 -17.19
CA THR A 62 -29.16 9.92 -16.54
C THR A 62 -28.28 8.67 -16.44
N ASN A 63 -28.00 8.25 -15.22
CA ASN A 63 -27.19 7.06 -14.89
C ASN A 63 -27.84 6.29 -13.74
N LEU A 64 -28.66 5.30 -14.10
CA LEU A 64 -29.42 4.50 -13.13
C LEU A 64 -28.64 3.27 -12.63
N HIS A 65 -27.53 2.93 -13.26
CA HIS A 65 -26.75 1.71 -13.01
C HIS A 65 -25.40 1.97 -12.35
N SER A 66 -25.14 3.24 -11.95
CA SER A 66 -23.90 3.55 -11.27
C SER A 66 -23.77 2.80 -9.94
N GLU A 67 -22.58 2.33 -9.64
CA GLU A 67 -22.22 1.79 -8.33
C GLU A 67 -22.09 2.90 -7.25
N ASN A 68 -21.92 4.16 -7.68
CA ASN A 68 -21.82 5.29 -6.76
C ASN A 68 -23.20 5.89 -6.51
N PRO A 69 -23.51 6.25 -5.25
CA PRO A 69 -24.79 6.87 -4.91
C PRO A 69 -24.91 8.26 -5.50
N ARG A 70 -26.14 8.80 -5.47
CA ARG A 70 -26.41 10.17 -5.88
C ARG A 70 -25.61 11.17 -5.06
N LEU A 71 -25.07 12.19 -5.72
CA LEU A 71 -24.45 13.32 -5.04
C LEU A 71 -25.46 14.05 -4.15
N SER A 72 -25.07 14.37 -2.93
CA SER A 72 -25.94 15.04 -1.95
C SER A 72 -25.18 16.09 -1.17
N ASN A 73 -25.84 17.20 -0.91
CA ASN A 73 -25.37 18.25 -0.01
C ASN A 73 -25.85 18.04 1.44
N ASN A 74 -26.56 16.96 1.71
CA ASN A 74 -27.18 16.72 3.02
C ASN A 74 -26.40 15.65 3.78
N SER A 75 -25.75 16.05 4.87
CA SER A 75 -24.90 15.20 5.70
C SER A 75 -25.61 14.03 6.37
N GLY A 76 -26.89 14.12 6.60
CA GLY A 76 -27.64 13.10 7.35
C GLY A 76 -28.26 12.01 6.50
N SER A 77 -28.27 12.15 5.17
CA SER A 77 -29.02 11.26 4.25
C SER A 77 -28.16 10.56 3.22
N SER A 78 -26.87 10.81 3.18
CA SER A 78 -25.99 10.20 2.22
C SER A 78 -25.67 8.74 2.59
N GLN A 79 -26.08 7.81 1.75
CA GLN A 79 -25.72 6.40 1.91
C GLN A 79 -24.20 6.17 1.87
N SER A 80 -23.46 7.09 1.27
CA SER A 80 -22.00 7.04 1.24
C SER A 80 -21.34 7.35 2.58
N GLU A 81 -22.02 8.07 3.47
CA GLU A 81 -21.54 8.38 4.82
C GLU A 81 -21.86 7.30 5.84
N SER A 82 -22.81 6.43 5.55
CA SER A 82 -23.16 5.31 6.42
C SER A 82 -22.13 4.19 6.31
N THR A 83 -21.88 3.51 7.42
CA THR A 83 -21.09 2.28 7.42
C THR A 83 -21.77 1.25 6.54
N ASN A 84 -21.13 0.82 5.49
CA ASN A 84 -21.67 -0.14 4.53
C ASN A 84 -20.59 -1.04 3.95
N THR A 85 -21.00 -2.08 3.23
CA THR A 85 -20.08 -3.07 2.63
C THR A 85 -19.31 -2.55 1.42
N LYS A 86 -19.73 -1.45 0.81
CA LYS A 86 -19.03 -0.83 -0.33
C LYS A 86 -17.58 -0.47 0.01
N TRP A 87 -17.34 -0.05 1.25
CA TRP A 87 -16.02 0.37 1.74
C TRP A 87 -15.26 -0.74 2.46
N LEU A 88 -15.77 -1.97 2.38
CA LEU A 88 -15.16 -3.13 3.01
C LEU A 88 -14.35 -3.92 1.97
N TYR A 89 -13.05 -3.76 1.99
CA TYR A 89 -12.12 -4.39 1.06
C TYR A 89 -11.40 -5.58 1.67
N LYS A 90 -10.89 -6.46 0.81
CA LYS A 90 -9.92 -7.48 1.23
C LYS A 90 -8.64 -6.79 1.66
N GLY A 91 -8.21 -7.06 2.88
CA GLY A 91 -7.00 -6.51 3.47
C GLY A 91 -5.82 -7.49 3.43
N ASP A 92 -5.90 -8.51 2.59
CA ASP A 92 -4.86 -9.51 2.46
C ASP A 92 -3.61 -8.89 1.82
N PHE A 93 -2.45 -9.22 2.36
CA PHE A 93 -1.19 -8.74 1.81
C PHE A 93 -0.02 -9.66 2.15
N LEU A 94 1.03 -9.53 1.37
CA LEU A 94 2.34 -10.12 1.61
C LEU A 94 3.41 -9.05 1.35
N LYS A 95 4.26 -8.82 2.36
CA LYS A 95 5.35 -7.82 2.31
C LYS A 95 6.71 -8.45 2.45
N LEU A 96 7.65 -8.02 1.63
CA LEU A 96 9.07 -8.21 1.87
C LEU A 96 9.57 -7.06 2.75
N LYS A 97 9.61 -7.34 4.07
CA LYS A 97 9.99 -6.36 5.09
C LYS A 97 11.46 -6.03 5.07
N ASN A 98 12.29 -7.07 5.02
CA ASN A 98 13.74 -6.92 5.02
C ASN A 98 14.34 -7.88 4.00
N LEU A 99 15.33 -7.41 3.29
CA LEU A 99 16.22 -8.22 2.46
C LEU A 99 17.64 -7.78 2.75
N THR A 100 18.51 -8.74 2.99
CA THR A 100 19.96 -8.51 3.06
C THR A 100 20.64 -9.48 2.13
N PHE A 101 21.48 -8.95 1.27
CA PHE A 101 22.33 -9.74 0.38
C PHE A 101 23.79 -9.34 0.59
N GLY A 102 24.63 -10.29 0.95
CA GLY A 102 26.01 -10.07 1.30
C GLY A 102 26.96 -10.95 0.51
N TYR A 103 28.20 -10.51 0.44
CA TYR A 103 29.31 -11.29 -0.09
C TYR A 103 30.52 -11.14 0.81
N THR A 104 31.01 -12.27 1.33
CA THR A 104 32.23 -12.35 2.11
C THR A 104 33.41 -12.61 1.17
N ILE A 105 34.33 -11.68 1.16
CA ILE A 105 35.50 -11.75 0.28
C ILE A 105 36.43 -12.88 0.75
N PRO A 106 36.90 -13.75 -0.16
CA PRO A 106 37.77 -14.86 0.19
C PRO A 106 39.03 -14.41 0.93
N LYS A 107 39.39 -15.10 2.01
CA LYS A 107 40.50 -14.74 2.90
C LYS A 107 41.82 -14.50 2.15
N HIS A 108 42.17 -15.33 1.15
CA HIS A 108 43.42 -15.19 0.39
C HIS A 108 43.55 -13.84 -0.34
N LEU A 109 42.45 -13.11 -0.58
CA LEU A 109 42.49 -11.79 -1.18
C LEU A 109 42.71 -10.67 -0.14
N VAL A 110 42.13 -10.80 1.03
CA VAL A 110 42.13 -9.74 2.05
C VAL A 110 43.34 -9.87 3.02
N GLN A 111 43.88 -11.04 3.22
CA GLN A 111 45.07 -11.28 4.09
C GLN A 111 46.30 -10.45 3.67
N LYS A 112 46.44 -10.16 2.38
CA LYS A 112 47.55 -9.30 1.90
C LYS A 112 47.47 -7.88 2.45
N ALA A 113 46.31 -7.43 2.89
CA ALA A 113 46.07 -6.13 3.49
C ALA A 113 45.92 -6.21 5.03
N TYR A 114 46.39 -7.33 5.66
CA TYR A 114 46.23 -7.56 7.12
C TYR A 114 44.78 -7.58 7.61
N ILE A 115 43.83 -7.89 6.70
CA ILE A 115 42.42 -7.98 7.03
C ILE A 115 42.06 -9.45 7.24
N GLN A 116 41.42 -9.75 8.39
CA GLN A 116 40.99 -11.09 8.74
C GLN A 116 39.69 -11.48 8.01
N ASN A 117 38.80 -10.52 7.88
CA ASN A 117 37.52 -10.72 7.20
C ASN A 117 37.01 -9.41 6.58
N ALA A 118 36.46 -9.49 5.39
CA ALA A 118 35.77 -8.38 4.75
C ALA A 118 34.48 -8.86 4.10
N ARG A 119 33.36 -8.21 4.40
CA ARG A 119 32.05 -8.51 3.83
C ARG A 119 31.40 -7.22 3.34
N VAL A 120 31.00 -7.22 2.08
CA VAL A 120 30.15 -6.15 1.50
C VAL A 120 28.70 -6.63 1.54
N PHE A 121 27.77 -5.73 1.78
CA PHE A 121 26.36 -6.09 1.79
C PHE A 121 25.46 -4.97 1.30
N PHE A 122 24.34 -5.38 0.75
CA PHE A 122 23.18 -4.56 0.45
C PHE A 122 22.06 -4.93 1.42
N SER A 123 21.37 -3.95 1.96
CA SER A 123 20.18 -4.14 2.79
C SER A 123 19.05 -3.28 2.26
N GLY A 124 17.86 -3.83 2.23
CA GLY A 124 16.66 -3.10 1.84
C GLY A 124 15.50 -3.38 2.77
N GLU A 125 14.70 -2.36 3.04
CA GLU A 125 13.50 -2.45 3.88
C GLU A 125 12.26 -2.04 3.12
N ASN A 126 11.14 -2.71 3.41
CA ASN A 126 9.82 -2.48 2.80
C ASN A 126 9.85 -2.50 1.26
N LEU A 127 10.60 -3.42 0.66
CA LEU A 127 10.91 -3.41 -0.77
C LEU A 127 9.70 -3.72 -1.65
N LEU A 128 8.83 -4.61 -1.20
CA LEU A 128 7.70 -5.11 -1.98
C LEU A 128 6.48 -5.28 -1.09
N THR A 129 5.32 -4.83 -1.60
CA THR A 129 4.01 -5.13 -1.04
C THR A 129 3.12 -5.70 -2.13
N ILE A 130 2.61 -6.91 -1.93
CA ILE A 130 1.66 -7.58 -2.81
C ILE A 130 0.31 -7.54 -2.09
N THR A 131 -0.66 -6.84 -2.67
CA THR A 131 -2.00 -6.69 -2.09
C THR A 131 -3.01 -6.29 -3.16
N GLY A 132 -4.28 -6.66 -2.94
CA GLY A 132 -5.43 -6.15 -3.70
C GLY A 132 -6.14 -4.99 -2.99
N TYR A 133 -5.62 -4.51 -1.86
CA TYR A 133 -6.21 -3.41 -1.11
C TYR A 133 -6.03 -2.08 -1.86
N PRO A 134 -7.12 -1.30 -2.09
CA PRO A 134 -7.06 -0.06 -2.86
C PRO A 134 -6.48 1.13 -2.07
N GLY A 135 -6.28 0.97 -0.77
CA GLY A 135 -5.66 1.99 0.08
C GLY A 135 -4.15 2.07 -0.10
N ILE A 136 -3.53 2.96 0.65
CA ILE A 136 -2.09 3.26 0.51
C ILE A 136 -1.24 2.08 1.02
N ASP A 137 -1.55 1.58 2.21
CA ASP A 137 -0.83 0.47 2.83
C ASP A 137 -1.81 -0.37 3.68
N PRO A 138 -2.00 -1.66 3.37
CA PRO A 138 -2.91 -2.52 4.13
C PRO A 138 -2.48 -2.73 5.59
N GLU A 139 -1.21 -2.56 5.90
CA GLU A 139 -0.69 -2.66 7.26
C GLU A 139 -1.08 -1.46 8.12
N MET A 140 -1.23 -0.29 7.52
CA MET A 140 -1.71 0.94 8.18
C MET A 140 -3.23 0.96 8.35
N ARG A 141 -3.93 -0.03 7.79
CA ARG A 141 -5.40 -0.11 7.79
C ARG A 141 -6.05 1.13 7.12
N SER A 142 -7.06 1.70 7.77
CA SER A 142 -7.79 2.88 7.27
C SER A 142 -7.14 4.22 7.65
N SER A 143 -6.08 4.22 8.45
CA SER A 143 -5.47 5.48 8.87
C SER A 143 -4.58 6.08 7.79
N ILE A 144 -4.70 7.37 7.61
CA ILE A 144 -3.78 8.17 6.80
C ILE A 144 -2.72 8.70 7.77
N GLY A 145 -1.58 8.04 7.83
CA GLY A 145 -0.46 8.41 8.68
C GLY A 145 0.83 8.51 7.87
N TYR A 146 1.95 8.49 8.55
CA TYR A 146 3.25 8.43 7.89
C TYR A 146 3.39 7.11 7.13
N LEU A 147 3.69 7.21 5.85
CA LEU A 147 3.90 6.06 4.98
C LEU A 147 5.18 5.32 5.36
N THR A 148 5.14 4.00 5.23
CA THR A 148 6.37 3.20 5.31
C THR A 148 7.23 3.46 4.07
N TYR A 149 8.44 3.97 4.29
CA TYR A 149 9.38 4.22 3.21
C TYR A 149 10.13 2.96 2.81
N ARG A 150 10.49 2.88 1.53
CA ARG A 150 11.52 1.95 1.08
C ARG A 150 12.87 2.53 1.46
N GLN A 151 13.71 1.71 2.10
CA GLN A 151 15.04 2.10 2.47
C GLN A 151 16.05 1.16 1.80
N PHE A 152 17.17 1.71 1.41
CA PHE A 152 18.28 0.99 0.81
C PHE A 152 19.57 1.39 1.52
N ALA A 153 20.36 0.41 1.93
CA ALA A 153 21.65 0.65 2.54
C ALA A 153 22.70 -0.24 1.92
N PHE A 154 23.90 0.29 1.78
CA PHE A 154 25.10 -0.46 1.40
C PHE A 154 26.09 -0.37 2.55
N GLY A 155 26.71 -1.47 2.88
CA GLY A 155 27.64 -1.50 3.99
C GLY A 155 28.85 -2.40 3.71
N LEU A 156 29.90 -2.14 4.49
CA LEU A 156 31.14 -2.87 4.51
C LEU A 156 31.47 -3.23 5.95
N ASN A 157 31.65 -4.50 6.22
CA ASN A 157 32.15 -4.99 7.51
C ASN A 157 33.59 -5.45 7.30
N VAL A 158 34.52 -4.89 8.07
CA VAL A 158 35.95 -5.25 8.01
C VAL A 158 36.41 -5.60 9.42
N THR A 159 37.12 -6.72 9.54
CA THR A 159 37.78 -7.16 10.78
C THR A 159 39.28 -7.27 10.51
N PHE A 160 40.08 -6.65 11.35
CA PHE A 160 41.53 -6.64 11.30
C PHE A 160 42.13 -7.66 12.25
#